data_d36d63077047d238e3f4d809b015b5fc
#
_entry.id   d36d63077047d238e3f4d809b015b5fc
#
_cell.length_a   1.000
_cell.length_b   1.000
_cell.length_c   1.000
_cell.angle_alpha   90.00
_cell.angle_beta   90.00
_cell.angle_gamma   90.00
#
_symmetry.space_group_name_H-M   'P 1'
#
loop_
_entity.id
_entity.type
_entity.pdbx_description
1 polymer ?
#
loop_
_entity_poly.entity_id
_entity_poly.type
_entity_poly.pdbx_seq_one_letter_code
_entity_poly.pdbx_strand_id
1 'polypeptide(L)'
;FTEDTAVPPEKLADFIMEFRALLDEHQLTYGMFGHVDIGVLHVRPALDMCDPEQEVVLRKISDQVVKLTAKYGGLMWGEHGRGFRSEYGPEFFGDLFVELRRIKGAFDPDNRLNPGKICTPLNSNDPLVSVDATKRGAYDRQIPVRIRDSFKEALDCNGNGLCFTFETTSPMCPSFKLSGDRRESPKGRAGLMREWLRQLESQGVDVLSEEGAVEH
;
A
#
# COMPACT_ATOMS: atom_id res chain seq x y z
N PHE A 1 -2.17 0.83 -5.48
CA PHE A 1 -1.63 1.82 -6.42
C PHE A 1 -2.56 2.12 -7.61
N THR A 2 -3.44 1.20 -7.96
CA THR A 2 -4.40 1.33 -9.07
C THR A 2 -5.85 1.23 -8.60
N GLU A 3 -6.07 0.99 -7.34
CA GLU A 3 -7.38 0.75 -6.75
C GLU A 3 -8.24 2.01 -6.72
N ASP A 4 -9.58 1.82 -6.74
CA ASP A 4 -10.57 2.83 -6.41
C ASP A 4 -10.63 3.99 -7.42
N THR A 5 -10.61 3.66 -8.71
CA THR A 5 -10.93 4.61 -9.78
C THR A 5 -12.44 4.71 -9.99
N ALA A 6 -12.91 5.87 -10.38
CA ALA A 6 -14.31 6.09 -10.75
C ALA A 6 -14.39 6.76 -12.11
N VAL A 7 -15.27 6.28 -12.98
CA VAL A 7 -15.57 6.89 -14.29
C VAL A 7 -17.08 7.03 -14.46
N PRO A 8 -17.58 7.91 -15.35
CA PRO A 8 -19.01 7.95 -15.65
C PRO A 8 -19.54 6.54 -15.98
N PRO A 9 -20.64 6.09 -15.37
CA PRO A 9 -21.13 4.71 -15.50
C PRO A 9 -21.32 4.25 -16.94
N GLU A 10 -21.74 5.13 -17.83
CA GLU A 10 -21.91 4.85 -19.25
C GLU A 10 -20.60 4.55 -20.00
N LYS A 11 -19.48 4.93 -19.43
CA LYS A 11 -18.12 4.67 -19.97
C LYS A 11 -17.41 3.51 -19.30
N LEU A 12 -18.00 2.93 -18.26
CA LEU A 12 -17.34 1.93 -17.42
C LEU A 12 -16.93 0.68 -18.20
N ALA A 13 -17.74 0.22 -19.13
CA ALA A 13 -17.45 -0.98 -19.92
C ALA A 13 -16.17 -0.80 -20.76
N ASP A 14 -16.06 0.29 -21.49
CA ASP A 14 -14.86 0.59 -22.30
C ASP A 14 -13.64 0.82 -21.42
N PHE A 15 -13.78 1.51 -20.29
CA PHE A 15 -12.74 1.71 -19.31
C PHE A 15 -12.21 0.37 -18.76
N ILE A 16 -13.10 -0.56 -18.41
CA ILE A 16 -12.71 -1.91 -17.95
C ILE A 16 -11.92 -2.65 -19.02
N MET A 17 -12.35 -2.60 -20.28
CA MET A 17 -11.65 -3.30 -21.37
C MET A 17 -10.23 -2.77 -21.57
N GLU A 18 -10.04 -1.45 -21.59
CA GLU A 18 -8.71 -0.85 -21.72
C GLU A 18 -7.85 -1.09 -20.47
N PHE A 19 -8.44 -1.03 -19.27
CA PHE A 19 -7.72 -1.30 -18.04
C PHE A 19 -7.23 -2.77 -17.98
N ARG A 20 -8.08 -3.72 -18.39
CA ARG A 20 -7.67 -5.13 -18.49
C ARG A 20 -6.55 -5.31 -19.49
N ALA A 21 -6.67 -4.73 -20.68
CA ALA A 21 -5.63 -4.80 -21.71
C ALA A 21 -4.28 -4.28 -21.20
N LEU A 22 -4.30 -3.19 -20.41
CA LEU A 22 -3.10 -2.64 -19.75
C LEU A 22 -2.46 -3.67 -18.79
N LEU A 23 -3.25 -4.33 -17.96
CA LEU A 23 -2.74 -5.30 -16.99
C LEU A 23 -2.27 -6.60 -17.68
N ASP A 24 -2.98 -7.02 -18.72
CA ASP A 24 -2.65 -8.22 -19.52
C ASP A 24 -1.34 -8.02 -20.31
N GLU A 25 -1.06 -6.79 -20.82
CA GLU A 25 0.23 -6.43 -21.43
C GLU A 25 1.41 -6.67 -20.48
N HIS A 26 1.19 -6.43 -19.18
CA HIS A 26 2.18 -6.66 -18.15
C HIS A 26 2.11 -8.08 -17.52
N GLN A 27 1.28 -8.97 -18.06
CA GLN A 27 1.11 -10.37 -17.62
C GLN A 27 0.77 -10.48 -16.12
N LEU A 28 0.03 -9.52 -15.57
CA LEU A 28 -0.32 -9.49 -14.16
C LEU A 28 -1.57 -10.31 -13.87
N THR A 29 -1.54 -11.05 -12.77
CA THR A 29 -2.75 -11.57 -12.13
C THR A 29 -3.40 -10.45 -11.32
N TYR A 30 -4.71 -10.27 -11.44
CA TYR A 30 -5.44 -9.22 -10.73
C TYR A 30 -6.84 -9.64 -10.32
N GLY A 31 -7.33 -9.06 -9.22
CA GLY A 31 -8.75 -9.02 -8.87
C GLY A 31 -9.39 -7.73 -9.37
N MET A 32 -10.63 -7.81 -9.84
CA MET A 32 -11.41 -6.66 -10.29
C MET A 32 -12.85 -6.80 -9.83
N PHE A 33 -13.37 -5.79 -9.13
CA PHE A 33 -14.74 -5.69 -8.67
C PHE A 33 -15.09 -4.22 -8.47
N GLY A 34 -16.33 -3.88 -8.16
CA GLY A 34 -16.70 -2.48 -7.96
C GLY A 34 -18.18 -2.25 -7.84
N HIS A 35 -18.56 -0.97 -7.88
CA HIS A 35 -19.92 -0.46 -7.83
C HIS A 35 -20.31 0.05 -9.22
N VAL A 36 -20.87 -0.84 -10.03
CA VAL A 36 -21.12 -0.60 -11.47
C VAL A 36 -22.12 0.55 -11.69
N ASP A 37 -23.09 0.68 -10.80
CA ASP A 37 -24.15 1.70 -10.86
C ASP A 37 -23.61 3.13 -10.72
N ILE A 38 -22.46 3.30 -10.04
CA ILE A 38 -21.80 4.60 -9.86
C ILE A 38 -20.43 4.69 -10.54
N GLY A 39 -20.05 3.68 -11.32
CA GLY A 39 -18.82 3.68 -12.11
C GLY A 39 -17.52 3.50 -11.30
N VAL A 40 -17.60 3.03 -10.06
CA VAL A 40 -16.40 2.78 -9.21
C VAL A 40 -15.83 1.40 -9.48
N LEU A 41 -14.51 1.34 -9.63
CA LEU A 41 -13.79 0.10 -9.91
C LEU A 41 -12.61 -0.09 -8.96
N HIS A 42 -12.59 -1.25 -8.29
CA HIS A 42 -11.49 -1.70 -7.45
C HIS A 42 -10.66 -2.72 -8.20
N VAL A 43 -9.43 -2.37 -8.52
CA VAL A 43 -8.51 -3.23 -9.28
C VAL A 43 -7.26 -3.48 -8.43
N ARG A 44 -6.95 -4.75 -8.18
CA ARG A 44 -5.86 -5.19 -7.30
C ARG A 44 -4.91 -6.12 -8.03
N PRO A 45 -3.94 -5.58 -8.79
CA PRO A 45 -2.89 -6.38 -9.39
C PRO A 45 -1.97 -6.98 -8.31
N ALA A 46 -1.55 -8.23 -8.53
CA ALA A 46 -0.58 -8.90 -7.69
C ALA A 46 0.83 -8.59 -8.18
N LEU A 47 1.65 -8.02 -7.30
CA LEU A 47 3.05 -7.70 -7.54
C LEU A 47 3.90 -8.16 -6.36
N ASP A 48 5.06 -8.75 -6.63
CA ASP A 48 6.05 -9.08 -5.60
C ASP A 48 6.94 -7.87 -5.30
N MET A 49 6.70 -7.20 -4.19
CA MET A 49 7.50 -6.05 -3.78
C MET A 49 8.89 -6.42 -3.23
N CYS A 50 9.21 -7.72 -3.12
CA CYS A 50 10.59 -8.18 -2.91
C CYS A 50 11.42 -8.14 -4.19
N ASP A 51 10.79 -8.03 -5.35
CA ASP A 51 11.43 -7.86 -6.64
C ASP A 51 11.50 -6.35 -7.01
N PRO A 52 12.70 -5.76 -7.11
CA PRO A 52 12.84 -4.35 -7.49
C PRO A 52 12.33 -4.04 -8.90
N GLU A 53 12.34 -5.01 -9.83
CA GLU A 53 11.81 -4.81 -11.18
C GLU A 53 10.29 -4.62 -11.15
N GLN A 54 9.59 -5.29 -10.24
CA GLN A 54 8.15 -5.13 -10.08
C GLN A 54 7.76 -3.80 -9.42
N GLU A 55 8.66 -3.13 -8.70
CA GLU A 55 8.45 -1.74 -8.28
C GLU A 55 8.44 -0.79 -9.48
N VAL A 56 9.28 -1.03 -10.50
CA VAL A 56 9.27 -0.26 -11.75
C VAL A 56 7.96 -0.48 -12.52
N VAL A 57 7.50 -1.73 -12.59
CA VAL A 57 6.20 -2.07 -13.21
C VAL A 57 5.06 -1.37 -12.45
N LEU A 58 5.08 -1.35 -11.11
CA LEU A 58 4.09 -0.66 -10.28
C LEU A 58 3.99 0.83 -10.67
N ARG A 59 5.12 1.52 -10.79
CA ARG A 59 5.17 2.93 -11.20
C ARG A 59 4.57 3.11 -12.59
N LYS A 60 5.03 2.33 -13.57
CA LYS A 60 4.56 2.41 -14.95
C LYS A 60 3.03 2.24 -15.05
N ILE A 61 2.49 1.22 -14.38
CA ILE A 61 1.04 0.98 -14.37
C ILE A 61 0.29 2.11 -13.68
N SER A 62 0.80 2.61 -12.53
CA SER A 62 0.17 3.74 -11.86
C SER A 62 0.03 4.94 -12.78
N ASP A 63 1.09 5.34 -13.48
CA ASP A 63 1.09 6.46 -14.41
C ASP A 63 0.12 6.24 -15.58
N GLN A 64 0.05 5.02 -16.10
CA GLN A 64 -0.87 4.66 -17.19
C GLN A 64 -2.33 4.68 -16.74
N VAL A 65 -2.63 4.20 -15.53
CA VAL A 65 -3.98 4.22 -14.97
C VAL A 65 -4.46 5.64 -14.70
N VAL A 66 -3.58 6.54 -14.24
CA VAL A 66 -3.91 7.98 -14.11
C VAL A 66 -4.35 8.56 -15.45
N LYS A 67 -3.57 8.33 -16.51
CA LYS A 67 -3.87 8.81 -17.86
C LYS A 67 -5.16 8.19 -18.41
N LEU A 68 -5.33 6.88 -18.20
CA LEU A 68 -6.54 6.18 -18.61
C LEU A 68 -7.79 6.74 -17.90
N THR A 69 -7.71 6.95 -16.59
CA THR A 69 -8.82 7.53 -15.81
C THR A 69 -9.17 8.93 -16.30
N ALA A 70 -8.17 9.78 -16.53
CA ALA A 70 -8.36 11.11 -17.08
C ALA A 70 -8.99 11.10 -18.50
N LYS A 71 -8.57 10.17 -19.37
CA LYS A 71 -9.14 9.96 -20.71
C LYS A 71 -10.64 9.73 -20.67
N TYR A 72 -11.12 9.01 -19.67
CA TYR A 72 -12.55 8.73 -19.49
C TYR A 72 -13.29 9.80 -18.70
N GLY A 73 -12.61 10.88 -18.30
CA GLY A 73 -13.20 11.96 -17.49
C GLY A 73 -13.54 11.50 -16.07
N GLY A 74 -12.78 10.54 -15.56
CA GLY A 74 -12.99 9.93 -14.27
C GLY A 74 -12.23 10.60 -13.13
N LEU A 75 -12.28 9.97 -11.96
CA LEU A 75 -11.56 10.34 -10.74
C LEU A 75 -10.62 9.22 -10.31
N MET A 76 -9.48 9.59 -9.74
CA MET A 76 -8.47 8.63 -9.26
C MET A 76 -8.84 7.95 -7.94
N TRP A 77 -9.98 8.25 -7.36
CA TRP A 77 -10.50 7.68 -6.12
C TRP A 77 -12.02 7.80 -6.11
N GLY A 78 -12.67 6.69 -5.87
CA GLY A 78 -14.12 6.63 -5.72
C GLY A 78 -14.55 6.88 -4.27
N GLU A 79 -14.04 6.06 -3.33
CA GLU A 79 -14.48 6.02 -1.93
C GLU A 79 -13.36 5.82 -0.90
N HIS A 80 -12.20 5.25 -1.27
CA HIS A 80 -11.15 4.84 -0.33
C HIS A 80 -10.06 5.88 -0.08
N GLY A 81 -10.13 7.06 -0.71
CA GLY A 81 -9.09 8.07 -0.66
C GLY A 81 -7.86 7.73 -1.53
N ARG A 82 -6.85 8.60 -1.54
CA ARG A 82 -5.75 8.52 -2.51
C ARG A 82 -4.56 7.69 -2.07
N GLY A 83 -4.29 7.64 -0.77
CA GLY A 83 -3.11 6.95 -0.26
C GLY A 83 -1.82 7.36 -0.97
N PHE A 84 -1.05 6.41 -1.49
CA PHE A 84 0.20 6.65 -2.22
C PHE A 84 0.00 7.34 -3.58
N ARG A 85 -1.21 7.46 -4.09
CA ARG A 85 -1.54 8.18 -5.33
C ARG A 85 -1.70 9.69 -5.13
N SER A 86 -1.42 10.20 -3.94
CA SER A 86 -1.56 11.62 -3.62
C SER A 86 -0.65 12.51 -4.46
N GLU A 87 0.50 12.01 -4.91
CA GLU A 87 1.41 12.74 -5.79
C GLU A 87 0.80 13.18 -7.12
N TYR A 88 -0.20 12.46 -7.63
CA TYR A 88 -0.90 12.82 -8.87
C TYR A 88 -1.92 13.96 -8.67
N GLY A 89 -2.19 14.34 -7.42
CA GLY A 89 -3.19 15.36 -7.11
C GLY A 89 -2.99 16.70 -7.81
N PRO A 90 -1.79 17.30 -7.80
CA PRO A 90 -1.55 18.58 -8.46
C PRO A 90 -1.84 18.56 -9.96
N GLU A 91 -1.35 17.55 -10.67
CA GLU A 91 -1.56 17.40 -12.12
C GLU A 91 -3.03 17.12 -12.43
N PHE A 92 -3.66 16.22 -11.66
CA PHE A 92 -5.02 15.76 -11.91
C PHE A 92 -6.08 16.84 -11.68
N PHE A 93 -5.90 17.67 -10.65
CA PHE A 93 -6.84 18.73 -10.30
C PHE A 93 -6.50 20.10 -10.89
N GLY A 94 -5.24 20.30 -11.33
CA GLY A 94 -4.80 21.61 -11.81
C GLY A 94 -5.09 22.72 -10.79
N ASP A 95 -5.75 23.78 -11.22
CA ASP A 95 -6.04 24.95 -10.38
C ASP A 95 -6.89 24.62 -9.15
N LEU A 96 -7.78 23.60 -9.23
CA LEU A 96 -8.58 23.17 -8.08
C LEU A 96 -7.74 22.58 -6.95
N PHE A 97 -6.51 22.15 -7.21
CA PHE A 97 -5.64 21.64 -6.17
C PHE A 97 -5.30 22.68 -5.10
N VAL A 98 -5.23 23.95 -5.49
CA VAL A 98 -5.00 25.07 -4.55
C VAL A 98 -6.17 25.18 -3.55
N GLU A 99 -7.40 24.97 -4.00
CA GLU A 99 -8.58 25.01 -3.13
C GLU A 99 -8.59 23.83 -2.14
N LEU A 100 -8.17 22.65 -2.56
CA LEU A 100 -7.98 21.52 -1.63
C LEU A 100 -6.96 21.85 -0.54
N ARG A 101 -5.86 22.50 -0.90
CA ARG A 101 -4.84 22.94 0.05
C ARG A 101 -5.35 24.03 1.02
N ARG A 102 -6.23 24.93 0.56
CA ARG A 102 -6.90 25.91 1.42
C ARG A 102 -7.82 25.24 2.43
N ILE A 103 -8.63 24.27 1.98
CA ILE A 103 -9.50 23.49 2.86
C ILE A 103 -8.66 22.71 3.88
N LYS A 104 -7.58 22.05 3.44
CA LYS A 104 -6.66 21.35 4.36
C LYS A 104 -6.10 22.32 5.41
N GLY A 105 -5.66 23.52 5.00
CA GLY A 105 -5.11 24.51 5.91
C GLY A 105 -6.12 25.07 6.91
N ALA A 106 -7.41 25.13 6.55
CA ALA A 106 -8.47 25.57 7.45
C ALA A 106 -8.73 24.58 8.60
N PHE A 107 -8.58 23.27 8.35
CA PHE A 107 -8.82 22.22 9.35
C PHE A 107 -7.55 21.70 10.02
N ASP A 108 -6.42 21.77 9.34
CA ASP A 108 -5.14 21.22 9.80
C ASP A 108 -3.97 22.11 9.34
N PRO A 109 -3.85 23.31 9.90
CA PRO A 109 -2.82 24.27 9.48
C PRO A 109 -1.38 23.80 9.73
N ASP A 110 -1.18 22.93 10.70
CA ASP A 110 0.12 22.37 11.07
C ASP A 110 0.45 21.05 10.34
N ASN A 111 -0.41 20.60 9.41
CA ASN A 111 -0.26 19.35 8.64
C ASN A 111 -0.01 18.11 9.50
N ARG A 112 -0.72 17.95 10.62
CA ARG A 112 -0.59 16.82 11.57
C ARG A 112 -1.43 15.62 11.21
N LEU A 113 -2.55 15.80 10.49
CA LEU A 113 -3.50 14.76 10.13
C LEU A 113 -3.14 14.15 8.79
N ASN A 114 -2.63 12.92 8.76
CA ASN A 114 -2.19 12.22 7.56
C ASN A 114 -1.28 13.08 6.65
N PRO A 115 -0.13 13.57 7.13
CA PRO A 115 0.74 14.43 6.36
C PRO A 115 1.13 13.78 5.02
N GLY A 116 1.13 14.57 3.95
CA GLY A 116 1.43 14.13 2.59
C GLY A 116 0.33 13.32 1.90
N LYS A 117 -0.81 13.06 2.56
CA LYS A 117 -1.96 12.37 1.96
C LYS A 117 -2.98 13.40 1.43
N ILE A 118 -3.54 13.13 0.27
CA ILE A 118 -4.48 13.99 -0.48
C ILE A 118 -3.81 15.31 -0.89
N CYS A 119 -3.53 16.19 0.05
CA CYS A 119 -2.81 17.46 -0.14
C CYS A 119 -2.17 17.92 1.17
N THR A 120 -1.32 18.93 1.08
CA THR A 120 -0.72 19.64 2.22
C THR A 120 -1.29 21.06 2.29
N PRO A 121 -1.32 21.73 3.47
CA PRO A 121 -1.73 23.13 3.57
C PRO A 121 -0.89 24.04 2.68
N LEU A 122 -1.40 25.23 2.30
CA LEU A 122 -0.68 26.16 1.44
C LEU A 122 0.66 26.63 2.02
N ASN A 123 0.73 26.74 3.34
CA ASN A 123 1.93 27.15 4.09
C ASN A 123 2.92 26.01 4.36
N SER A 124 2.61 24.78 3.96
CA SER A 124 3.51 23.62 4.09
C SER A 124 4.20 23.32 2.77
N ASN A 125 5.49 23.01 2.84
CA ASN A 125 6.30 22.47 1.75
C ASN A 125 6.54 20.96 1.88
N ASP A 126 5.82 20.29 2.78
CA ASP A 126 5.94 18.85 2.94
C ASP A 126 5.58 18.14 1.63
N PRO A 127 6.34 17.11 1.25
CA PRO A 127 6.06 16.38 0.00
C PRO A 127 4.76 15.58 0.11
N LEU A 128 4.13 15.38 -1.03
CA LEU A 128 3.04 14.40 -1.15
C LEU A 128 3.61 12.99 -1.14
N VAL A 129 2.87 12.06 -0.55
CA VAL A 129 3.22 10.64 -0.58
C VAL A 129 3.15 10.13 -2.02
N SER A 130 4.19 9.42 -2.41
CA SER A 130 4.41 8.90 -3.77
C SER A 130 4.21 7.39 -3.85
N VAL A 131 3.86 6.90 -5.02
CA VAL A 131 3.85 5.46 -5.31
C VAL A 131 5.25 4.84 -5.25
N ASP A 132 6.32 5.65 -5.32
CA ASP A 132 7.71 5.20 -5.14
C ASP A 132 8.14 5.16 -3.67
N ALA A 133 7.29 5.59 -2.72
CA ALA A 133 7.60 5.48 -1.31
C ALA A 133 7.98 4.03 -0.96
N THR A 134 8.98 3.88 -0.10
CA THR A 134 9.53 2.58 0.30
C THR A 134 8.44 1.63 0.79
N LYS A 135 8.38 0.45 0.20
CA LYS A 135 7.45 -0.62 0.58
C LYS A 135 8.15 -1.64 1.49
N ARG A 136 7.36 -2.42 2.20
CA ARG A 136 7.88 -3.47 3.08
C ARG A 136 8.84 -4.43 2.35
N GLY A 137 8.54 -4.80 1.11
CA GLY A 137 9.39 -5.67 0.30
C GLY A 137 10.83 -5.19 0.16
N ALA A 138 11.06 -3.86 0.16
CA ALA A 138 12.41 -3.29 0.14
C ALA A 138 13.23 -3.64 1.39
N TYR A 139 12.59 -3.86 2.53
CA TYR A 139 13.23 -4.34 3.75
C TYR A 139 13.36 -5.86 3.74
N ASP A 140 12.32 -6.57 3.31
CA ASP A 140 12.31 -8.04 3.30
C ASP A 140 13.36 -8.61 2.35
N ARG A 141 13.65 -7.97 1.21
CA ARG A 141 14.71 -8.42 0.28
C ARG A 141 16.13 -8.24 0.82
N GLN A 142 16.30 -7.52 1.94
CA GLN A 142 17.57 -7.46 2.67
C GLN A 142 17.84 -8.74 3.48
N ILE A 143 16.83 -9.59 3.64
CA ILE A 143 16.94 -10.89 4.31
C ILE A 143 17.19 -11.93 3.22
N PRO A 144 18.28 -12.75 3.30
CA PRO A 144 18.57 -13.79 2.32
C PRO A 144 17.40 -14.74 2.07
N VAL A 145 17.22 -15.20 0.85
CA VAL A 145 16.09 -16.08 0.46
C VAL A 145 16.01 -17.31 1.37
N ARG A 146 17.15 -17.99 1.64
CA ARG A 146 17.19 -19.16 2.51
C ARG A 146 16.68 -18.91 3.94
N ILE A 147 16.93 -17.70 4.47
CA ILE A 147 16.44 -17.29 5.79
C ILE A 147 14.94 -16.98 5.69
N ARG A 148 14.50 -16.26 4.65
CA ARG A 148 13.07 -16.00 4.41
C ARG A 148 12.26 -17.30 4.31
N ASP A 149 12.80 -18.31 3.64
CA ASP A 149 12.13 -19.62 3.49
C ASP A 149 12.05 -20.37 4.82
N SER A 150 13.07 -20.28 5.66
CA SER A 150 13.07 -20.90 6.99
C SER A 150 12.14 -20.21 8.00
N PHE A 151 11.82 -18.93 7.79
CA PHE A 151 10.92 -18.15 8.64
C PHE A 151 9.66 -17.72 7.89
N LYS A 152 9.23 -18.55 6.93
CA LYS A 152 8.14 -18.24 6.00
C LYS A 152 6.86 -17.77 6.69
N GLU A 153 6.45 -18.37 7.80
CA GLU A 153 5.24 -18.01 8.53
C GLU A 153 5.23 -16.56 9.00
N ALA A 154 6.39 -16.01 9.38
CA ALA A 154 6.52 -14.60 9.74
C ALA A 154 6.50 -13.69 8.50
N LEU A 155 7.09 -14.15 7.39
CA LEU A 155 7.20 -13.39 6.14
C LEU A 155 5.86 -13.34 5.38
N ASP A 156 5.03 -14.37 5.45
CA ASP A 156 3.74 -14.49 4.76
C ASP A 156 2.60 -13.68 5.41
N CYS A 157 2.84 -13.00 6.51
CA CYS A 157 1.82 -12.16 7.13
C CYS A 157 1.29 -11.10 6.15
N ASN A 158 0.03 -11.24 5.70
CA ASN A 158 -0.61 -10.32 4.77
C ASN A 158 -1.07 -8.99 5.40
N GLY A 159 -0.98 -8.87 6.73
CA GLY A 159 -1.28 -7.64 7.46
C GLY A 159 -2.76 -7.26 7.57
N ASN A 160 -3.70 -8.19 7.32
CA ASN A 160 -5.13 -7.90 7.38
C ASN A 160 -5.64 -7.47 8.77
N GLY A 161 -4.89 -7.75 9.83
CA GLY A 161 -5.19 -7.26 11.17
C GLY A 161 -6.24 -8.05 11.95
N LEU A 162 -6.78 -9.13 11.43
CA LEU A 162 -7.74 -9.97 12.16
C LEU A 162 -7.19 -10.52 13.48
N CYS A 163 -5.88 -10.63 13.59
CA CYS A 163 -5.22 -11.12 14.80
C CYS A 163 -5.20 -10.10 15.98
N PHE A 164 -5.60 -8.86 15.76
CA PHE A 164 -5.71 -7.85 16.83
C PHE A 164 -7.11 -7.21 16.90
N THR A 165 -8.13 -8.04 16.74
CA THR A 165 -9.52 -7.66 16.97
C THR A 165 -9.89 -7.77 18.45
N PHE A 166 -10.73 -6.85 18.95
CA PHE A 166 -11.34 -6.94 20.28
C PHE A 166 -12.68 -7.67 20.27
N GLU A 167 -13.10 -8.22 19.15
CA GLU A 167 -14.35 -8.97 19.05
C GLU A 167 -14.37 -10.13 20.06
N THR A 168 -15.38 -10.16 20.93
CA THR A 168 -15.47 -11.11 22.04
C THR A 168 -15.76 -12.54 21.59
N THR A 169 -16.40 -12.72 20.43
CA THR A 169 -16.72 -14.02 19.84
C THR A 169 -15.55 -14.64 19.12
N SER A 170 -14.52 -13.86 18.76
CA SER A 170 -13.31 -14.35 18.12
C SER A 170 -12.34 -14.92 19.16
N PRO A 171 -11.87 -16.18 19.04
CA PRO A 171 -10.85 -16.74 19.93
C PRO A 171 -9.45 -16.19 19.65
N MET A 172 -9.30 -15.38 18.59
CA MET A 172 -7.98 -14.92 18.11
C MET A 172 -7.26 -14.06 19.13
N CYS A 173 -6.00 -14.41 19.37
CA CYS A 173 -4.98 -13.72 20.12
C CYS A 173 -5.40 -13.21 21.51
N PRO A 174 -5.44 -14.10 22.53
CA PRO A 174 -5.72 -13.70 23.93
C PRO A 174 -4.71 -12.67 24.47
N SER A 175 -3.42 -12.77 24.12
CA SER A 175 -2.37 -11.84 24.57
C SER A 175 -2.68 -10.40 24.15
N PHE A 176 -3.03 -10.19 22.88
CA PHE A 176 -3.42 -8.87 22.42
C PHE A 176 -4.68 -8.34 23.13
N LYS A 177 -5.68 -9.20 23.30
CA LYS A 177 -6.93 -8.80 23.99
C LYS A 177 -6.71 -8.41 25.44
N LEU A 178 -5.74 -9.03 26.11
CA LEU A 178 -5.39 -8.72 27.49
C LEU A 178 -4.62 -7.40 27.59
N SER A 179 -3.59 -7.22 26.76
CA SER A 179 -2.68 -6.07 26.86
C SER A 179 -3.13 -4.84 26.08
N GLY A 180 -3.87 -5.02 25.00
CA GLY A 180 -4.14 -3.98 24.00
C GLY A 180 -2.92 -3.58 23.15
N ASP A 181 -1.78 -4.22 23.38
CA ASP A 181 -0.54 -3.92 22.66
C ASP A 181 -0.43 -4.77 21.38
N ARG A 182 -0.41 -4.10 20.22
CA ARG A 182 -0.32 -4.76 18.91
C ARG A 182 0.97 -5.56 18.71
N ARG A 183 2.04 -5.25 19.45
CA ARG A 183 3.29 -6.02 19.42
C ARG A 183 3.07 -7.46 19.87
N GLU A 184 2.11 -7.70 20.74
CA GLU A 184 1.75 -9.03 21.23
C GLU A 184 0.84 -9.81 20.29
N SER A 185 0.34 -9.21 19.23
CA SER A 185 -0.44 -9.91 18.21
C SER A 185 0.46 -10.73 17.28
N PRO A 186 -0.06 -11.77 16.59
CA PRO A 186 0.68 -12.49 15.56
C PRO A 186 1.32 -11.57 14.51
N LYS A 187 0.60 -10.54 14.05
CA LYS A 187 1.16 -9.52 13.14
C LYS A 187 2.33 -8.76 13.77
N GLY A 188 2.21 -8.36 15.02
CA GLY A 188 3.27 -7.64 15.73
C GLY A 188 4.53 -8.50 15.86
N ARG A 189 4.37 -9.75 16.28
CA ARG A 189 5.47 -10.72 16.39
C ARG A 189 6.12 -11.00 15.03
N ALA A 190 5.31 -11.19 13.98
CA ALA A 190 5.82 -11.35 12.61
C ALA A 190 6.64 -10.13 12.17
N GLY A 191 6.17 -8.92 12.47
CA GLY A 191 6.90 -7.68 12.19
C GLY A 191 8.22 -7.57 12.94
N LEU A 192 8.22 -7.94 14.24
CA LEU A 192 9.45 -7.97 15.06
C LEU A 192 10.46 -9.01 14.55
N MET A 193 9.99 -10.21 14.21
CA MET A 193 10.82 -11.27 13.64
C MET A 193 11.50 -10.83 12.34
N ARG A 194 10.74 -10.20 11.44
CA ARG A 194 11.29 -9.69 10.16
C ARG A 194 12.37 -8.65 10.37
N GLU A 195 12.14 -7.69 11.27
CA GLU A 195 13.11 -6.66 11.57
C GLU A 195 14.35 -7.22 12.27
N TRP A 196 14.17 -8.16 13.19
CA TRP A 196 15.26 -8.86 13.84
C TRP A 196 16.15 -9.61 12.82
N LEU A 197 15.56 -10.42 11.93
CA LEU A 197 16.28 -11.13 10.86
C LEU A 197 17.05 -10.15 9.96
N ARG A 198 16.44 -9.04 9.57
CA ARG A 198 17.08 -8.02 8.74
C ARG A 198 18.28 -7.39 9.45
N GLN A 199 18.16 -7.09 10.74
CA GLN A 199 19.24 -6.49 11.50
C GLN A 199 20.41 -7.47 11.71
N LEU A 200 20.13 -8.72 12.03
CA LEU A 200 21.19 -9.74 12.15
C LEU A 200 21.95 -9.91 10.84
N GLU A 201 21.25 -10.00 9.71
CA GLU A 201 21.90 -10.05 8.40
C GLU A 201 22.79 -8.82 8.15
N SER A 202 22.32 -7.62 8.52
CA SER A 202 23.14 -6.40 8.38
C SER A 202 24.40 -6.39 9.23
N GLN A 203 24.44 -7.22 10.28
CA GLN A 203 25.60 -7.45 11.15
C GLN A 203 26.44 -8.66 10.72
N GLY A 204 26.07 -9.34 9.63
CA GLY A 204 26.75 -10.53 9.13
C GLY A 204 26.49 -11.79 9.95
N VAL A 205 25.43 -11.82 10.76
CA VAL A 205 25.07 -12.98 11.60
C VAL A 205 24.17 -13.94 10.82
N ASP A 206 24.59 -15.16 10.64
CA ASP A 206 23.79 -16.23 10.07
C ASP A 206 22.94 -16.93 11.14
N VAL A 207 21.66 -16.56 11.22
CA VAL A 207 20.73 -17.13 12.21
C VAL A 207 20.45 -18.63 12.03
N LEU A 208 20.83 -19.21 10.89
CA LEU A 208 20.70 -20.66 10.65
C LEU A 208 21.96 -21.43 11.02
N SER A 209 23.06 -20.74 11.42
CA SER A 209 24.26 -21.40 11.98
C SER A 209 24.05 -21.77 13.45
N GLU A 210 24.83 -22.74 13.94
CA GLU A 210 24.77 -23.12 15.35
C GLU A 210 25.15 -21.95 16.28
N GLU A 211 26.11 -21.12 15.89
CA GLU A 211 26.50 -19.93 16.63
C GLU A 211 25.38 -18.88 16.64
N GLY A 212 24.78 -18.59 15.47
CA GLY A 212 23.71 -17.63 15.36
C GLY A 212 22.43 -18.02 16.10
N ALA A 213 22.15 -19.31 16.23
CA ALA A 213 20.98 -19.82 16.96
C ALA A 213 21.13 -19.76 18.49
N VAL A 214 22.35 -19.69 19.02
CA VAL A 214 22.63 -19.71 20.47
C VAL A 214 22.85 -18.32 21.04
N GLU A 215 23.44 -17.40 20.27
CA GLU A 215 23.83 -16.06 20.75
C GLU A 215 22.75 -14.97 20.59
N HIS A 216 21.70 -15.23 19.81
CA HIS A 216 20.67 -14.24 19.47
C HIS A 216 19.23 -14.78 19.55
#